data_731ad7cb4238146e8bbbda5f4df5cf88
#
_entry.id   731ad7cb4238146e8bbbda5f4df5cf88
#
_cell.length_a   1.000
_cell.length_b   1.000
_cell.length_c   1.000
_cell.angle_alpha   90.00
_cell.angle_beta   90.00
_cell.angle_gamma   90.00
#
_symmetry.space_group_name_H-M   'P 1'
#
loop_
_entity.id
_entity.type
_entity.pdbx_description
1 polymer ?
#
loop_
_entity_poly.entity_id
_entity_poly.type
_entity_poly.pdbx_seq_one_letter_code
_entity_poly.pdbx_strand_id
1 'polypeptide(L)'
;ADADFIELEKDSLSTEDFAGDRAVIKYIVNPQKMHAGNNYGYIHIVSYTQHLKINVSVICKKADESEDFEVRREEKLARYKLTKLYLDFRMKKIKKEKWIAESMQTVDRIRGIKGTDVFYDIVQIQLLIASGREETATQIYNNIKKDIVGRIGENVELY
;
A
#
# COMPACT_ATOMS: atom_id res chain seq x y z
N ALA A 1 17.78 -10.54 19.53
CA ALA A 1 16.81 -9.83 18.71
C ALA A 1 15.51 -10.64 18.64
N ASP A 2 14.38 -10.00 18.43
CA ASP A 2 13.06 -10.63 18.36
C ASP A 2 12.52 -10.79 16.92
N ALA A 3 13.31 -10.39 15.94
CA ALA A 3 12.96 -10.52 14.54
C ALA A 3 14.04 -11.33 13.80
N ASP A 4 13.62 -12.30 13.00
CA ASP A 4 14.50 -13.24 12.30
C ASP A 4 15.44 -12.58 11.28
N PHE A 5 15.08 -11.40 10.80
CA PHE A 5 15.91 -10.65 9.86
C PHE A 5 17.06 -9.88 10.52
N ILE A 6 17.13 -9.83 11.87
CA ILE A 6 18.19 -9.15 12.63
C ILE A 6 19.12 -10.22 13.20
N GLU A 7 20.33 -10.28 12.69
CA GLU A 7 21.37 -11.20 13.14
C GLU A 7 22.42 -10.43 13.94
N LEU A 8 22.60 -10.80 15.20
CA LEU A 8 23.60 -10.18 16.07
C LEU A 8 24.96 -10.84 15.86
N GLU A 9 26.05 -10.07 15.85
CA GLU A 9 27.43 -10.60 15.81
C GLU A 9 27.76 -11.36 17.09
N LYS A 10 27.22 -10.88 18.24
CA LYS A 10 27.36 -11.50 19.56
C LYS A 10 26.02 -11.47 20.30
N ASP A 11 25.70 -12.56 20.98
CA ASP A 11 24.48 -12.67 21.81
C ASP A 11 24.70 -12.21 23.25
N SER A 12 25.96 -12.06 23.67
CA SER A 12 26.34 -11.59 25.01
C SER A 12 27.51 -10.64 24.95
N LEU A 13 27.51 -9.68 25.86
CA LEU A 13 28.60 -8.74 26.07
C LEU A 13 29.31 -9.05 27.39
N SER A 14 30.64 -9.10 27.37
CA SER A 14 31.52 -9.23 28.54
C SER A 14 32.21 -7.91 28.85
N THR A 15 32.92 -7.82 29.96
CA THR A 15 33.71 -6.63 30.34
C THR A 15 34.74 -6.24 29.29
N GLU A 16 35.22 -7.21 28.50
CA GLU A 16 36.21 -6.98 27.45
C GLU A 16 35.61 -6.27 26.21
N ASP A 17 34.29 -6.31 26.04
CA ASP A 17 33.60 -5.66 24.95
C ASP A 17 33.35 -4.15 25.21
N PHE A 18 33.72 -3.68 26.43
CA PHE A 18 33.54 -2.29 26.81
C PHE A 18 34.87 -1.50 26.71
N ALA A 19 34.81 -0.36 26.04
CA ALA A 19 35.84 0.66 26.07
C ALA A 19 35.38 1.79 27.03
N GLY A 20 35.75 1.64 28.31
CA GLY A 20 35.23 2.50 29.38
C GLY A 20 33.76 2.20 29.68
N ASP A 21 32.89 3.18 29.44
CA ASP A 21 31.43 3.09 29.63
C ASP A 21 30.64 2.74 28.36
N ARG A 22 31.33 2.41 27.26
CA ARG A 22 30.75 2.21 25.94
C ARG A 22 31.01 0.82 25.41
N ALA A 23 29.98 0.20 24.86
CA ALA A 23 30.08 -1.02 24.04
C ALA A 23 29.44 -0.79 22.68
N VAL A 24 29.95 -1.46 21.65
CA VAL A 24 29.42 -1.40 20.29
C VAL A 24 28.70 -2.70 20.01
N ILE A 25 27.41 -2.59 19.70
CA ILE A 25 26.60 -3.73 19.26
C ILE A 25 26.56 -3.73 17.73
N LYS A 26 27.11 -4.79 17.14
CA LYS A 26 27.07 -4.99 15.70
C LYS A 26 25.98 -5.98 15.34
N TYR A 27 25.22 -5.65 14.31
CA TYR A 27 24.19 -6.51 13.76
C TYR A 27 24.16 -6.43 12.24
N ILE A 28 23.65 -7.49 11.62
CA ILE A 28 23.45 -7.59 10.19
C ILE A 28 21.95 -7.74 9.94
N VAL A 29 21.49 -7.07 8.90
CA VAL A 29 20.12 -7.23 8.41
C VAL A 29 20.12 -8.22 7.24
N ASN A 30 19.38 -9.31 7.38
CA ASN A 30 19.27 -10.34 6.37
C ASN A 30 18.07 -10.06 5.43
N PRO A 31 18.32 -9.61 4.17
CA PRO A 31 17.23 -9.26 3.25
C PRO A 31 16.35 -10.45 2.85
N GLN A 32 16.87 -11.68 2.92
CA GLN A 32 16.12 -12.88 2.54
C GLN A 32 15.02 -13.24 3.55
N LYS A 33 15.15 -12.77 4.78
CA LYS A 33 14.19 -12.97 5.86
C LYS A 33 13.21 -11.82 6.02
N MET A 34 13.25 -10.83 5.12
CA MET A 34 12.37 -9.67 5.12
C MET A 34 11.26 -9.81 4.09
N HIS A 35 10.09 -9.26 4.41
CA HIS A 35 9.05 -9.05 3.41
C HIS A 35 9.23 -7.69 2.71
N ALA A 36 8.63 -7.52 1.53
CA ALA A 36 8.61 -6.23 0.86
C ALA A 36 7.87 -5.18 1.71
N GLY A 37 8.43 -3.97 1.77
CA GLY A 37 7.91 -2.87 2.58
C GLY A 37 8.63 -2.72 3.91
N ASN A 38 7.92 -2.22 4.93
CA ASN A 38 8.49 -1.92 6.24
C ASN A 38 8.58 -3.17 7.11
N ASN A 39 9.79 -3.46 7.57
CA ASN A 39 10.08 -4.52 8.53
C ASN A 39 10.49 -3.88 9.86
N TYR A 40 9.95 -4.38 10.95
CA TYR A 40 10.20 -3.87 12.30
C TYR A 40 10.69 -4.99 13.19
N GLY A 41 11.66 -4.68 14.04
CA GLY A 41 12.17 -5.61 15.02
C GLY A 41 12.87 -4.86 16.15
N TYR A 42 13.26 -5.58 17.19
CA TYR A 42 13.90 -4.99 18.34
C TYR A 42 15.14 -5.78 18.75
N ILE A 43 16.18 -5.06 19.19
CA ILE A 43 17.31 -5.64 19.89
C ILE A 43 17.10 -5.36 21.36
N HIS A 44 17.04 -6.42 22.17
CA HIS A 44 16.92 -6.33 23.61
C HIS A 44 18.29 -6.48 24.25
N ILE A 45 18.65 -5.51 25.08
CA ILE A 45 19.86 -5.55 25.90
C ILE A 45 19.42 -5.68 27.35
N VAL A 46 19.74 -6.80 27.96
CA VAL A 46 19.30 -7.12 29.31
C VAL A 46 20.52 -7.26 30.20
N SER A 47 20.52 -6.53 31.33
CA SER A 47 21.47 -6.68 32.41
C SER A 47 20.72 -6.98 33.71
N TYR A 48 21.44 -7.19 34.83
CA TYR A 48 20.82 -7.43 36.13
C TYR A 48 19.92 -6.29 36.62
N THR A 49 20.19 -5.06 36.15
CA THR A 49 19.52 -3.85 36.66
C THR A 49 18.73 -3.11 35.59
N GLN A 50 18.96 -3.39 34.31
CA GLN A 50 18.40 -2.60 33.22
C GLN A 50 18.00 -3.47 32.04
N HIS A 51 16.93 -3.05 31.37
CA HIS A 51 16.49 -3.59 30.10
C HIS A 51 16.35 -2.43 29.11
N LEU A 52 17.17 -2.43 28.07
CA LEU A 52 17.10 -1.49 26.97
C LEU A 52 16.51 -2.16 25.75
N LYS A 53 15.74 -1.41 25.00
CA LYS A 53 15.10 -1.85 23.75
C LYS A 53 15.49 -0.90 22.63
N ILE A 54 16.20 -1.41 21.63
CA ILE A 54 16.57 -0.68 20.41
C ILE A 54 15.58 -1.06 19.31
N ASN A 55 14.91 -0.07 18.76
CA ASN A 55 14.01 -0.26 17.63
C ASN A 55 14.79 -0.28 16.31
N VAL A 56 14.62 -1.33 15.52
CA VAL A 56 15.21 -1.47 14.19
C VAL A 56 14.07 -1.44 13.17
N SER A 57 14.12 -0.45 12.28
CA SER A 57 13.16 -0.31 11.19
C SER A 57 13.88 -0.33 9.86
N VAL A 58 13.52 -1.25 8.98
CA VAL A 58 14.17 -1.45 7.68
C VAL A 58 13.12 -1.50 6.58
N ILE A 59 13.36 -0.76 5.52
CA ILE A 59 12.53 -0.81 4.31
C ILE A 59 13.21 -1.73 3.30
N CYS A 60 12.58 -2.87 3.02
CA CYS A 60 13.04 -3.80 2.00
C CYS A 60 12.35 -3.49 0.66
N LYS A 61 13.14 -3.04 -0.32
CA LYS A 61 12.73 -2.94 -1.71
C LYS A 61 13.29 -4.14 -2.46
N LYS A 62 12.46 -5.18 -2.68
CA LYS A 62 12.87 -6.28 -3.57
C LYS A 62 12.92 -5.75 -5.00
N ALA A 63 14.03 -5.98 -5.70
CA ALA A 63 14.30 -5.42 -7.02
C ALA A 63 13.24 -5.80 -8.08
N ASP A 64 12.69 -7.02 -7.99
CA ASP A 64 11.67 -7.53 -8.92
C ASP A 64 10.22 -7.17 -8.53
N GLU A 65 9.99 -6.71 -7.27
CA GLU A 65 8.67 -6.33 -6.77
C GLU A 65 8.48 -4.80 -6.66
N SER A 66 9.52 -4.00 -6.97
CA SER A 66 9.48 -2.55 -6.75
C SER A 66 8.42 -1.87 -7.61
N GLU A 67 8.31 -2.27 -8.87
CA GLU A 67 7.33 -1.71 -9.82
C GLU A 67 5.91 -2.15 -9.46
N ASP A 68 5.73 -3.42 -9.11
CA ASP A 68 4.45 -4.00 -8.68
C ASP A 68 4.01 -3.45 -7.30
N PHE A 69 4.95 -3.18 -6.39
CA PHE A 69 4.65 -2.58 -5.09
C PHE A 69 4.19 -1.13 -5.20
N GLU A 70 4.87 -0.31 -6.00
CA GLU A 70 4.47 1.08 -6.23
C GLU A 70 3.11 1.13 -6.95
N VAL A 71 2.86 0.28 -7.94
CA VAL A 71 1.56 0.17 -8.60
C VAL A 71 0.47 -0.21 -7.61
N ARG A 72 0.67 -1.22 -6.77
CA ARG A 72 -0.30 -1.64 -5.74
C ARG A 72 -0.54 -0.55 -4.68
N ARG A 73 0.51 0.18 -4.32
CA ARG A 73 0.38 1.33 -3.39
C ARG A 73 -0.47 2.43 -4.00
N GLU A 74 -0.18 2.83 -5.24
CA GLU A 74 -0.95 3.84 -5.95
C GLU A 74 -2.40 3.40 -6.14
N GLU A 75 -2.64 2.13 -6.42
CA GLU A 75 -3.99 1.56 -6.50
C GLU A 75 -4.77 1.68 -5.18
N LYS A 76 -4.15 1.30 -4.06
CA LYS A 76 -4.78 1.45 -2.74
C LYS A 76 -5.10 2.92 -2.42
N LEU A 77 -4.19 3.83 -2.75
CA LEU A 77 -4.41 5.26 -2.57
C LEU A 77 -5.52 5.80 -3.46
N ALA A 78 -5.59 5.36 -4.71
CA ALA A 78 -6.66 5.73 -5.64
C ALA A 78 -8.03 5.24 -5.14
N ARG A 79 -8.14 3.98 -4.73
CA ARG A 79 -9.38 3.41 -4.15
C ARG A 79 -9.83 4.17 -2.90
N TYR A 80 -8.90 4.44 -1.98
CA TYR A 80 -9.20 5.22 -0.79
C TYR A 80 -9.69 6.63 -1.15
N LYS A 81 -9.02 7.31 -2.08
CA LYS A 81 -9.40 8.66 -2.52
C LYS A 81 -10.78 8.67 -3.18
N LEU A 82 -11.08 7.72 -4.06
CA LEU A 82 -12.39 7.58 -4.71
C LEU A 82 -13.50 7.35 -3.67
N THR A 83 -13.29 6.45 -2.72
CA THR A 83 -14.24 6.18 -1.63
C THR A 83 -14.46 7.43 -0.78
N LYS A 84 -13.39 8.12 -0.39
CA LYS A 84 -13.49 9.35 0.39
C LYS A 84 -14.26 10.44 -0.34
N LEU A 85 -13.96 10.68 -1.62
CA LEU A 85 -14.67 11.67 -2.45
C LEU A 85 -16.15 11.33 -2.57
N TYR A 86 -16.50 10.06 -2.75
CA TYR A 86 -17.89 9.62 -2.79
C TYR A 86 -18.59 9.86 -1.46
N LEU A 87 -17.99 9.51 -0.33
CA LEU A 87 -18.55 9.77 1.00
C LEU A 87 -18.70 11.26 1.28
N ASP A 88 -17.71 12.07 0.95
CA ASP A 88 -17.79 13.52 1.12
C ASP A 88 -18.92 14.15 0.27
N PHE A 89 -19.14 13.64 -0.93
CA PHE A 89 -20.29 14.01 -1.76
C PHE A 89 -21.62 13.57 -1.10
N ARG A 90 -21.73 12.30 -0.67
CA ARG A 90 -22.96 11.79 -0.02
C ARG A 90 -23.29 12.55 1.27
N MET A 91 -22.28 12.96 2.02
CA MET A 91 -22.41 13.77 3.23
C MET A 91 -22.60 15.29 2.92
N LYS A 92 -22.72 15.66 1.65
CA LYS A 92 -22.88 17.07 1.19
C LYS A 92 -21.73 18.00 1.60
N LYS A 93 -20.54 17.46 1.87
CA LYS A 93 -19.32 18.22 2.16
C LYS A 93 -18.70 18.82 0.91
N ILE A 94 -18.90 18.18 -0.24
CA ILE A 94 -18.47 18.67 -1.54
C ILE A 94 -19.64 18.64 -2.53
N LYS A 95 -19.57 19.49 -3.55
CA LYS A 95 -20.57 19.55 -4.62
C LYS A 95 -20.35 18.41 -5.62
N LYS A 96 -21.41 18.07 -6.37
CA LYS A 96 -21.41 17.02 -7.39
C LYS A 96 -20.31 17.22 -8.45
N GLU A 97 -20.16 18.44 -8.91
CA GLU A 97 -19.19 18.82 -9.94
C GLU A 97 -17.75 18.54 -9.46
N LYS A 98 -17.44 18.89 -8.21
CA LYS A 98 -16.14 18.64 -7.59
C LYS A 98 -15.88 17.15 -7.41
N TRP A 99 -16.87 16.40 -6.92
CA TRP A 99 -16.77 14.94 -6.81
C TRP A 99 -16.45 14.31 -8.15
N ILE A 100 -17.19 14.64 -9.22
CA ILE A 100 -16.99 14.10 -10.55
C ILE A 100 -15.59 14.46 -11.07
N ALA A 101 -15.19 15.72 -11.01
CA ALA A 101 -13.91 16.17 -11.55
C ALA A 101 -12.70 15.51 -10.87
N GLU A 102 -12.67 15.47 -9.53
CA GLU A 102 -11.56 14.89 -8.77
C GLU A 102 -11.53 13.36 -8.88
N SER A 103 -12.69 12.71 -8.98
CA SER A 103 -12.79 11.27 -9.19
C SER A 103 -12.31 10.87 -10.59
N MET A 104 -12.71 11.60 -11.64
CA MET A 104 -12.21 11.40 -13.01
C MET A 104 -10.70 11.54 -13.07
N GLN A 105 -10.14 12.62 -12.51
CA GLN A 105 -8.68 12.82 -12.45
C GLN A 105 -7.97 11.64 -11.75
N THR A 106 -8.58 11.09 -10.71
CA THR A 106 -8.00 9.94 -9.99
C THR A 106 -8.04 8.68 -10.84
N VAL A 107 -9.14 8.42 -11.55
CA VAL A 107 -9.27 7.30 -12.49
C VAL A 107 -8.26 7.41 -13.64
N ASP A 108 -8.13 8.59 -14.25
CA ASP A 108 -7.21 8.81 -15.36
C ASP A 108 -5.74 8.59 -14.92
N ARG A 109 -5.39 9.10 -13.71
CA ARG A 109 -4.05 8.90 -13.15
C ARG A 109 -3.73 7.41 -12.95
N ILE A 110 -4.61 6.64 -12.32
CA ILE A 110 -4.32 5.22 -12.02
C ILE A 110 -4.29 4.38 -13.30
N ARG A 111 -5.10 4.72 -14.31
CA ARG A 111 -5.03 4.08 -15.63
C ARG A 111 -3.71 4.32 -16.34
N GLY A 112 -3.12 5.49 -16.18
CA GLY A 112 -1.79 5.79 -16.71
C GLY A 112 -0.68 4.92 -16.09
N ILE A 113 -0.90 4.42 -14.86
CA ILE A 113 0.06 3.59 -14.12
C ILE A 113 -0.19 2.09 -14.34
N LYS A 114 -1.44 1.66 -14.19
CA LYS A 114 -1.82 0.23 -14.19
C LYS A 114 -2.37 -0.28 -15.51
N GLY A 115 -2.80 0.62 -16.40
CA GLY A 115 -3.56 0.26 -17.59
C GLY A 115 -5.05 0.10 -17.34
N THR A 116 -5.72 -0.73 -18.16
CA THR A 116 -7.16 -0.97 -18.07
C THR A 116 -7.50 -1.92 -16.93
N ASP A 117 -8.52 -1.54 -16.14
CA ASP A 117 -9.05 -2.37 -15.04
C ASP A 117 -10.57 -2.14 -14.96
N VAL A 118 -11.33 -3.23 -14.95
CA VAL A 118 -12.80 -3.23 -14.94
C VAL A 118 -13.39 -2.40 -13.79
N PHE A 119 -12.73 -2.39 -12.60
CA PHE A 119 -13.16 -1.57 -11.46
C PHE A 119 -13.20 -0.08 -11.82
N TYR A 120 -12.10 0.43 -12.41
CA TYR A 120 -12.01 1.85 -12.77
C TYR A 120 -12.89 2.20 -13.96
N ASP A 121 -13.16 1.23 -14.85
CA ASP A 121 -14.13 1.39 -15.93
C ASP A 121 -15.55 1.56 -15.38
N ILE A 122 -15.95 0.75 -14.39
CA ILE A 122 -17.24 0.88 -13.71
C ILE A 122 -17.37 2.23 -13.00
N VAL A 123 -16.33 2.65 -12.28
CA VAL A 123 -16.31 3.96 -11.62
C VAL A 123 -16.45 5.08 -12.65
N GLN A 124 -15.76 4.99 -13.79
CA GLN A 124 -15.89 5.98 -14.87
C GLN A 124 -17.30 6.03 -15.45
N ILE A 125 -17.93 4.87 -15.68
CA ILE A 125 -19.31 4.79 -16.14
C ILE A 125 -20.23 5.51 -15.16
N GLN A 126 -20.13 5.27 -13.87
CA GLN A 126 -20.92 5.93 -12.83
C GLN A 126 -20.74 7.48 -12.86
N LEU A 127 -19.50 7.94 -13.01
CA LEU A 127 -19.19 9.36 -13.09
C LEU A 127 -19.76 10.01 -14.37
N LEU A 128 -19.69 9.30 -15.49
CA LEU A 128 -20.25 9.74 -16.77
C LEU A 128 -21.77 9.86 -16.70
N ILE A 129 -22.47 8.85 -16.16
CA ILE A 129 -23.93 8.90 -15.92
C ILE A 129 -24.27 10.08 -15.00
N ALA A 130 -23.54 10.21 -13.90
CA ALA A 130 -23.74 11.32 -12.97
C ALA A 130 -23.52 12.71 -13.60
N SER A 131 -22.68 12.80 -14.63
CA SER A 131 -22.45 14.05 -15.39
C SER A 131 -23.39 14.26 -16.58
N GLY A 132 -24.35 13.33 -16.84
CA GLY A 132 -25.27 13.40 -17.96
C GLY A 132 -24.67 12.94 -19.31
N ARG A 133 -23.51 12.26 -19.31
CA ARG A 133 -22.85 11.73 -20.52
C ARG A 133 -23.15 10.27 -20.73
N GLU A 134 -24.43 9.93 -20.85
CA GLU A 134 -24.92 8.55 -20.90
C GLU A 134 -24.48 7.77 -22.15
N GLU A 135 -24.37 8.43 -23.30
CA GLU A 135 -23.90 7.78 -24.54
C GLU A 135 -22.48 7.25 -24.39
N THR A 136 -21.56 8.07 -23.84
CA THR A 136 -20.17 7.67 -23.57
C THR A 136 -20.10 6.56 -22.53
N ALA A 137 -20.92 6.63 -21.50
CA ALA A 137 -21.02 5.58 -20.47
C ALA A 137 -21.47 4.25 -21.09
N THR A 138 -22.47 4.27 -21.99
CA THR A 138 -22.97 3.10 -22.68
C THR A 138 -21.90 2.47 -23.59
N GLN A 139 -21.10 3.28 -24.28
CA GLN A 139 -20.00 2.78 -25.10
C GLN A 139 -18.96 2.04 -24.26
N ILE A 140 -18.53 2.62 -23.13
CA ILE A 140 -17.57 1.96 -22.22
C ILE A 140 -18.18 0.66 -21.67
N TYR A 141 -19.43 0.69 -21.21
CA TYR A 141 -20.12 -0.48 -20.70
C TYR A 141 -20.16 -1.63 -21.72
N ASN A 142 -20.51 -1.35 -22.98
CA ASN A 142 -20.56 -2.35 -24.02
C ASN A 142 -19.19 -3.01 -24.29
N ASN A 143 -18.10 -2.24 -24.12
CA ASN A 143 -16.74 -2.76 -24.28
C ASN A 143 -16.36 -3.73 -23.16
N ILE A 144 -16.74 -3.43 -21.90
CA ILE A 144 -16.34 -4.22 -20.72
C ILE A 144 -17.37 -5.29 -20.33
N LYS A 145 -18.56 -5.29 -20.93
CA LYS A 145 -19.67 -6.20 -20.57
C LYS A 145 -19.26 -7.67 -20.56
N LYS A 146 -18.46 -8.11 -21.53
CA LYS A 146 -17.98 -9.50 -21.60
C LYS A 146 -17.05 -9.84 -20.44
N ASP A 147 -16.20 -8.91 -20.05
CA ASP A 147 -15.24 -9.09 -18.95
C ASP A 147 -15.95 -9.13 -17.60
N ILE A 148 -17.01 -8.33 -17.43
CA ILE A 148 -17.85 -8.35 -16.23
C ILE A 148 -18.55 -9.72 -16.11
N VAL A 149 -19.19 -10.19 -17.18
CA VAL A 149 -19.92 -11.47 -17.18
C VAL A 149 -18.96 -12.65 -16.93
N GLY A 150 -17.76 -12.61 -17.49
CA GLY A 150 -16.73 -13.64 -17.26
C GLY A 150 -16.25 -13.74 -15.82
N ARG A 151 -16.35 -12.67 -15.03
CA ARG A 151 -15.91 -12.60 -13.65
C ARG A 151 -17.00 -12.80 -12.59
N ILE A 152 -18.26 -12.96 -12.99
CA ILE A 152 -19.39 -13.17 -12.04
C ILE A 152 -19.20 -14.42 -11.15
N GLY A 153 -18.32 -15.35 -11.50
CA GLY A 153 -17.97 -16.51 -10.66
C GLY A 153 -16.78 -16.27 -9.70
N GLU A 154 -16.08 -15.15 -9.76
CA GLU A 154 -14.84 -14.87 -9.03
C GLU A 154 -15.02 -13.93 -7.84
N ASN A 155 -16.14 -13.98 -7.10
CA ASN A 155 -16.41 -13.07 -5.99
C ASN A 155 -16.17 -11.59 -6.33
N VAL A 156 -16.61 -11.18 -7.50
CA VAL A 156 -16.71 -9.76 -7.82
C VAL A 156 -17.83 -9.23 -6.95
N GLU A 157 -17.50 -8.82 -5.75
CA GLU A 157 -18.39 -7.99 -4.95
C GLU A 157 -18.69 -6.76 -5.79
N LEU A 158 -19.91 -6.75 -6.28
CA LEU A 158 -20.44 -5.66 -7.10
C LEU A 158 -20.42 -4.40 -6.23
N TYR A 159 -19.62 -3.50 -6.61
CA TYR A 159 -19.51 -2.17 -6.10
C TYR A 159 -20.75 -1.33 -6.39
#